data_8caeaec5f69f360a506a1a8110843458
#
_entry.id   8caeaec5f69f360a506a1a8110843458
#
_cell.length_a   1.000
_cell.length_b   1.000
_cell.length_c   1.000
_cell.angle_alpha   90.00
_cell.angle_beta   90.00
_cell.angle_gamma   90.00
#
_symmetry.space_group_name_H-M   'P 1'
#
loop_
_entity.id
_entity.type
_entity.pdbx_description
1 polymer ?
#
loop_
_entity_poly.entity_id
_entity_poly.type
_entity_poly.pdbx_seq_one_letter_code
_entity_poly.pdbx_strand_id
1 'polypeptide(L)'
;IPHLLAPVVTEPKKAVVALKWVVQEMENRYRKMAKIGVRNIEGFNERMGEARRTGEQITRRVQTGFDPETGEAVFEEEIIEAENLPFIIVVIDEMADLMMVAGKEIEGAVQRLAQMARAAGV
;
A
#
# COMPACT_ATOMS: atom_id res chain seq x y z
N ILE A 1 4.36 -1.25 24.02
CA ILE A 1 3.18 -0.58 23.43
C ILE A 1 2.43 -1.62 22.59
N PRO A 2 1.18 -1.94 22.95
CA PRO A 2 0.46 -3.06 22.31
C PRO A 2 0.07 -2.86 20.85
N HIS A 3 0.11 -1.64 20.35
CA HIS A 3 -0.27 -1.32 18.98
C HIS A 3 0.91 -1.18 18.00
N LEU A 4 2.11 -1.47 18.45
CA LEU A 4 3.28 -1.43 17.56
C LEU A 4 3.22 -2.56 16.55
N LEU A 5 3.32 -2.21 15.27
CA LEU A 5 3.43 -3.18 14.19
C LEU A 5 4.78 -3.92 14.23
N ALA A 6 5.80 -3.22 14.67
CA ALA A 6 7.16 -3.75 14.83
C ALA A 6 7.80 -3.14 16.08
N PRO A 7 8.80 -3.79 16.68
CA PRO A 7 9.56 -3.19 17.78
C PRO A 7 10.19 -1.87 17.39
N VAL A 8 10.44 -1.01 18.37
CA VAL A 8 11.10 0.27 18.13
C VAL A 8 12.46 0.04 17.46
N VAL A 9 12.67 0.70 16.35
CA VAL A 9 13.91 0.59 15.58
C VAL A 9 14.90 1.62 16.10
N THR A 10 16.05 1.15 16.59
CA THR A 10 17.07 2.01 17.20
C THR A 10 18.32 2.16 16.35
N GLU A 11 18.51 1.32 15.36
CA GLU A 11 19.67 1.35 14.47
C GLU A 11 19.34 2.07 13.16
N PRO A 12 20.14 3.07 12.72
CA PRO A 12 19.86 3.81 11.48
C PRO A 12 19.70 2.95 10.23
N LYS A 13 20.52 1.91 10.07
CA LYS A 13 20.43 1.00 8.92
C LYS A 13 19.11 0.24 8.88
N LYS A 14 18.63 -0.19 10.04
CA LYS A 14 17.33 -0.86 10.16
C LYS A 14 16.18 0.13 9.93
N ALA A 15 16.35 1.37 10.33
CA ALA A 15 15.36 2.43 10.09
C ALA A 15 15.18 2.68 8.60
N VAL A 16 16.25 2.66 7.81
CA VAL A 16 16.18 2.77 6.34
C VAL A 16 15.34 1.64 5.75
N VAL A 17 15.59 0.41 6.19
CA VAL A 17 14.82 -0.76 5.74
C VAL A 17 13.35 -0.63 6.11
N ALA A 18 13.06 -0.20 7.33
CA ALA A 18 11.69 0.01 7.80
C ALA A 18 10.95 1.08 6.97
N LEU A 19 11.61 2.20 6.67
CA LEU A 19 11.02 3.25 5.83
C LEU A 19 10.80 2.78 4.39
N LYS A 20 11.69 2.02 3.83
CA LYS A 20 11.50 1.40 2.51
C LYS A 20 10.30 0.46 2.50
N TRP A 21 10.11 -0.30 3.58
CA TRP A 21 8.93 -1.16 3.74
C TRP A 21 7.64 -0.32 3.76
N VAL A 22 7.64 0.79 4.50
CA VAL A 22 6.48 1.68 4.56
C VAL A 22 6.14 2.25 3.19
N VAL A 23 7.14 2.69 2.42
CA VAL A 23 6.94 3.17 1.05
C VAL A 23 6.36 2.07 0.17
N GLN A 24 6.88 0.86 0.27
CA GLN A 24 6.39 -0.29 -0.48
C GLN A 24 4.94 -0.62 -0.12
N GLU A 25 4.60 -0.58 1.17
CA GLU A 25 3.23 -0.79 1.63
C GLU A 25 2.28 0.28 1.09
N MET A 26 2.72 1.54 1.09
CA MET A 26 1.97 2.64 0.49
C MET A 26 1.68 2.37 -1.00
N GLU A 27 2.68 1.97 -1.75
CA GLU A 27 2.54 1.64 -3.17
C GLU A 27 1.64 0.44 -3.41
N ASN A 28 1.73 -0.59 -2.57
CA ASN A 28 0.84 -1.74 -2.63
C ASN A 28 -0.62 -1.33 -2.38
N ARG A 29 -0.86 -0.42 -1.45
CA ARG A 29 -2.19 0.12 -1.18
C ARG A 29 -2.75 0.90 -2.36
N TYR A 30 -1.94 1.72 -3.02
CA TYR A 30 -2.34 2.41 -4.24
C TYR A 30 -2.72 1.43 -5.35
N ARG A 31 -1.97 0.35 -5.52
CA ARG A 31 -2.32 -0.69 -6.49
C ARG A 31 -3.67 -1.34 -6.17
N LYS A 32 -3.91 -1.68 -4.91
CA LYS A 32 -5.20 -2.25 -4.48
C LYS A 32 -6.35 -1.27 -4.70
N MET A 33 -6.16 -0.01 -4.38
CA MET A 33 -7.17 1.03 -4.59
C MET A 33 -7.48 1.22 -6.07
N ALA A 34 -6.47 1.22 -6.92
CA ALA A 34 -6.65 1.33 -8.36
C ALA A 34 -7.46 0.16 -8.95
N LYS A 35 -7.27 -1.03 -8.42
CA LYS A 35 -8.00 -2.23 -8.88
C LYS A 35 -9.52 -2.11 -8.71
N ILE A 36 -9.98 -1.39 -7.71
CA ILE A 36 -11.41 -1.18 -7.46
C ILE A 36 -11.89 0.25 -7.77
N GLY A 37 -11.01 1.08 -8.32
CA GLY A 37 -11.37 2.43 -8.79
C GLY A 37 -11.62 3.45 -7.70
N VAL A 38 -11.01 3.31 -6.54
CA VAL A 38 -11.09 4.29 -5.43
C VAL A 38 -9.80 5.10 -5.31
N ARG A 39 -9.90 6.29 -4.72
CA ARG A 39 -8.78 7.25 -4.66
C ARG A 39 -8.13 7.36 -3.29
N ASN A 40 -8.76 6.87 -2.25
CA ASN A 40 -8.26 6.99 -0.88
C ASN A 40 -8.67 5.78 -0.04
N ILE A 41 -8.02 5.67 1.14
CA ILE A 41 -8.23 4.55 2.04
C ILE A 41 -9.65 4.49 2.60
N GLU A 42 -10.27 5.64 2.82
CA GLU A 42 -11.66 5.69 3.31
C GLU A 42 -12.61 5.05 2.31
N GLY A 43 -12.49 5.44 1.03
CA GLY A 43 -13.28 4.84 -0.04
C GLY A 43 -13.01 3.35 -0.22
N PHE A 44 -11.75 2.94 -0.08
CA PHE A 44 -11.38 1.53 -0.13
C PHE A 44 -12.04 0.73 0.99
N ASN A 45 -11.91 1.18 2.24
CA ASN A 45 -12.46 0.49 3.40
C ASN A 45 -13.99 0.47 3.38
N GLU A 46 -14.61 1.54 2.93
CA GLU A 46 -16.07 1.60 2.75
C GLU A 46 -16.55 0.57 1.73
N ARG A 47 -15.87 0.49 0.60
CA ARG A 47 -16.19 -0.50 -0.45
C ARG A 47 -15.99 -1.93 0.04
N MET A 48 -14.92 -2.20 0.77
CA MET A 48 -14.66 -3.52 1.33
C MET A 48 -15.69 -3.89 2.40
N GLY A 49 -16.07 -2.94 3.26
CA GLY A 49 -17.09 -3.13 4.27
C GLY A 49 -18.47 -3.43 3.66
N GLU A 50 -18.83 -2.75 2.60
CA GLU A 50 -20.07 -2.99 1.85
C GLU A 50 -20.08 -4.41 1.26
N ALA A 51 -19.01 -4.82 0.60
CA ALA A 51 -18.89 -6.15 0.04
C ALA A 51 -19.04 -7.25 1.09
N ARG A 52 -18.45 -7.06 2.26
CA ARG A 52 -18.60 -8.03 3.37
C ARG A 52 -20.02 -8.08 3.93
N ARG A 53 -20.69 -6.94 4.05
CA ARG A 53 -22.09 -6.90 4.55
C ARG A 53 -23.07 -7.58 3.61
N THR A 54 -22.89 -7.40 2.31
CA THR A 54 -23.79 -7.94 1.28
C THR A 54 -23.39 -9.33 0.80
N GLY A 55 -22.24 -9.84 1.20
CA GLY A 55 -21.71 -11.11 0.70
C GLY A 55 -21.22 -11.02 -0.74
N GLU A 56 -21.03 -9.82 -1.26
CA GLU A 56 -20.56 -9.59 -2.62
C GLU A 56 -19.13 -10.08 -2.80
N GLN A 57 -18.88 -10.79 -3.90
CA GLN A 57 -17.54 -11.11 -4.34
C GLN A 57 -17.07 -10.05 -5.33
N ILE A 58 -16.01 -9.31 -4.98
CA ILE A 58 -15.44 -8.30 -5.85
C ILE A 58 -14.54 -8.99 -6.86
N THR A 59 -14.82 -8.80 -8.16
CA THR A 59 -14.03 -9.38 -9.24
C THR A 59 -13.55 -8.28 -10.18
N ARG A 60 -12.44 -8.53 -10.83
CA ARG A 60 -11.86 -7.66 -11.83
C ARG A 60 -11.49 -8.49 -13.05
N ARG A 61 -11.82 -7.95 -14.22
CA ARG A 61 -11.45 -8.57 -15.47
C ARG A 61 -10.04 -8.13 -15.86
N VAL A 62 -9.14 -9.09 -16.06
CA VAL A 62 -7.73 -8.84 -16.39
C VAL A 62 -7.40 -9.51 -17.71
N GLN A 63 -6.80 -8.75 -18.61
CA GLN A 63 -6.30 -9.31 -19.87
C GLN A 63 -5.02 -10.09 -19.60
N THR A 64 -5.04 -11.39 -19.89
CA THR A 64 -3.89 -12.29 -19.67
C THR A 64 -3.11 -12.61 -20.94
N GLY A 65 -3.62 -12.23 -22.09
CA GLY A 65 -2.93 -12.48 -23.36
C GLY A 65 -3.87 -12.40 -24.54
N PHE A 66 -3.45 -13.01 -25.65
CA PHE A 66 -4.22 -13.11 -26.88
C PHE A 66 -4.39 -14.56 -27.29
N ASP A 67 -5.55 -14.86 -27.88
CA ASP A 67 -5.77 -16.16 -28.49
C ASP A 67 -4.87 -16.27 -29.76
N PRO A 68 -3.98 -17.28 -29.81
CA PRO A 68 -3.09 -17.43 -30.96
C PRO A 68 -3.81 -17.80 -32.28
N GLU A 69 -5.03 -18.33 -32.20
CA GLU A 69 -5.80 -18.71 -33.40
C GLU A 69 -6.63 -17.56 -33.96
N THR A 70 -7.27 -16.77 -33.06
CA THR A 70 -8.20 -15.71 -33.47
C THR A 70 -7.61 -14.31 -33.36
N GLY A 71 -6.54 -14.14 -32.61
CA GLY A 71 -5.93 -12.83 -32.27
C GLY A 71 -6.75 -11.99 -31.29
N GLU A 72 -7.83 -12.53 -30.75
CA GLU A 72 -8.66 -11.85 -29.79
C GLU A 72 -8.01 -11.82 -28.39
N ALA A 73 -8.28 -10.77 -27.62
CA ALA A 73 -7.81 -10.65 -26.24
C ALA A 73 -8.46 -11.69 -25.34
N VAL A 74 -7.66 -12.37 -24.53
CA VAL A 74 -8.12 -13.33 -23.52
C VAL A 74 -8.14 -12.64 -22.18
N PHE A 75 -9.24 -12.80 -21.45
CA PHE A 75 -9.43 -12.19 -20.13
C PHE A 75 -9.68 -13.28 -19.09
N GLU A 76 -9.20 -13.02 -17.89
CA GLU A 76 -9.49 -13.82 -16.70
C GLU A 76 -10.08 -12.94 -15.61
N GLU A 77 -10.88 -13.52 -14.73
CA GLU A 77 -11.41 -12.82 -13.56
C GLU A 77 -10.44 -12.96 -12.40
N GLU A 78 -10.04 -11.83 -11.82
CA GLU A 78 -9.29 -11.77 -10.57
C GLU A 78 -10.28 -11.53 -9.43
N ILE A 79 -10.23 -12.38 -8.41
CA ILE A 79 -11.02 -12.22 -7.20
C ILE A 79 -10.25 -11.33 -6.24
N ILE A 80 -10.89 -10.26 -5.77
CA ILE A 80 -10.33 -9.33 -4.80
C ILE A 80 -10.96 -9.61 -3.44
N GLU A 81 -10.12 -9.97 -2.47
CA GLU A 81 -10.60 -10.23 -1.10
C GLU A 81 -11.10 -8.95 -0.44
N ALA A 82 -12.27 -9.05 0.21
CA ALA A 82 -12.90 -7.92 0.89
C ALA A 82 -12.31 -7.69 2.29
N GLU A 83 -11.09 -7.20 2.35
CA GLU A 83 -10.38 -6.90 3.59
C GLU A 83 -10.12 -5.40 3.74
N ASN A 84 -10.41 -4.86 4.92
CA ASN A 84 -10.07 -3.48 5.24
C ASN A 84 -8.55 -3.34 5.40
N LEU A 85 -8.04 -2.15 5.04
CA LEU A 85 -6.67 -1.77 5.31
C LEU A 85 -6.65 -0.84 6.52
N PRO A 86 -5.94 -1.21 7.60
CA PRO A 86 -5.84 -0.35 8.77
C PRO A 86 -4.94 0.86 8.50
N PHE A 87 -5.18 1.94 9.20
CA PHE A 87 -4.26 3.08 9.17
C PHE A 87 -2.91 2.70 9.81
N ILE A 88 -1.84 3.20 9.24
CA ILE A 88 -0.49 3.02 9.75
C ILE A 88 0.07 4.39 10.12
N ILE A 89 0.56 4.54 11.34
CA ILE A 89 1.22 5.75 11.79
C ILE A 89 2.71 5.47 11.93
N VAL A 90 3.52 6.26 11.26
CA VAL A 90 4.97 6.19 11.35
C VAL A 90 5.46 7.39 12.13
N VAL A 91 6.17 7.14 13.20
CA VAL A 91 6.78 8.18 14.04
C VAL A 91 8.29 8.08 13.93
N ILE A 92 8.92 9.14 13.48
CA ILE A 92 10.36 9.24 13.39
C ILE A 92 10.82 10.24 14.45
N ASP A 93 11.53 9.73 15.43
CA ASP A 93 12.16 10.54 16.44
C ASP A 93 13.49 11.11 15.91
N GLU A 94 14.35 11.52 16.09
CA GLU A 94 15.69 11.96 15.69
C GLU A 94 16.00 11.78 14.19
N MET A 95 15.34 12.54 13.33
CA MET A 95 15.54 12.53 11.88
C MET A 95 16.99 12.91 11.48
N ALA A 96 17.62 13.79 12.23
CA ALA A 96 18.97 14.26 11.92
C ALA A 96 19.99 13.12 11.91
N ASP A 97 19.89 12.19 12.87
CA ASP A 97 20.80 11.02 12.91
C ASP A 97 20.62 10.12 11.70
N LEU A 98 19.39 9.92 11.25
CA LEU A 98 19.10 9.15 10.05
C LEU A 98 19.67 9.81 8.80
N MET A 99 19.54 11.14 8.68
CA MET A 99 20.06 11.89 7.55
C MET A 99 21.59 11.83 7.45
N MET A 100 22.27 11.76 8.57
CA MET A 100 23.72 11.63 8.60
C MET A 100 24.22 10.27 8.10
N VAL A 101 23.46 9.20 8.30
CA VAL A 101 23.87 7.83 7.94
C VAL A 101 23.45 7.47 6.52
N ALA A 102 22.26 7.84 6.10
CA ALA A 102 21.67 7.41 4.83
C ALA A 102 20.82 8.53 4.21
N GLY A 103 21.35 9.75 4.17
CA GLY A 103 20.61 10.97 3.83
C GLY A 103 19.79 10.89 2.55
N LYS A 104 20.38 10.42 1.45
CA LYS A 104 19.67 10.35 0.17
C LYS A 104 18.51 9.34 0.18
N GLU A 105 18.70 8.19 0.81
CA GLU A 105 17.68 7.16 0.87
C GLU A 105 16.52 7.59 1.78
N ILE A 106 16.84 8.19 2.92
CA ILE A 106 15.85 8.73 3.86
C ILE A 106 15.07 9.88 3.24
N GLU A 107 15.78 10.81 2.61
CA GLU A 107 15.16 11.97 1.95
C GLU A 107 14.15 11.54 0.89
N GLY A 108 14.52 10.61 0.02
CA GLY A 108 13.63 10.09 -1.01
C GLY A 108 12.39 9.40 -0.43
N ALA A 109 12.57 8.57 0.59
CA ALA A 109 11.48 7.87 1.24
C ALA A 109 10.52 8.84 1.95
N VAL A 110 11.05 9.77 2.72
CA VAL A 110 10.25 10.78 3.44
C VAL A 110 9.49 11.67 2.46
N GLN A 111 10.14 12.06 1.37
CA GLN A 111 9.50 12.89 0.34
C GLN A 111 8.31 12.17 -0.30
N ARG A 112 8.46 10.91 -0.68
CA ARG A 112 7.36 10.12 -1.23
C ARG A 112 6.22 9.96 -0.22
N LEU A 113 6.53 9.64 1.02
CA LEU A 113 5.54 9.51 2.09
C LEU A 113 4.81 10.83 2.33
N ALA A 114 5.54 11.94 2.42
CA ALA A 114 4.94 13.26 2.62
C ALA A 114 3.97 13.64 1.50
N GLN A 115 4.26 13.26 0.28
CA GLN A 115 3.42 13.59 -0.88
C GLN A 115 2.21 12.68 -1.04
N MET A 116 2.31 11.41 -0.71
CA MET A 116 1.35 10.38 -1.13
C MET A 116 0.76 9.53 0.00
N ALA A 117 1.31 9.55 1.19
CA ALA A 117 0.95 8.60 2.23
C ALA A 117 -0.48 8.78 2.75
N ARG A 118 -0.95 10.01 2.86
CA ARG A 118 -2.26 10.32 3.46
C ARG A 118 -3.41 9.57 2.80
N ALA A 119 -3.49 9.60 1.49
CA ALA A 119 -4.56 8.93 0.76
C ALA A 119 -4.50 7.41 0.90
N ALA A 120 -3.32 6.84 1.14
CA ALA A 120 -3.11 5.41 1.35
C ALA A 120 -3.26 4.98 2.82
N GLY A 121 -3.61 5.88 3.72
CA GLY A 121 -3.80 5.57 5.13
C GLY A 121 -2.50 5.43 5.92
N VAL A 122 -1.45 6.12 5.53
CA VAL A 122 -0.15 6.09 6.21
C VAL A 122 0.21 7.46 6.76
#